data_5b2ed7ad460bd0cf436ae7729cda16bc
#
_entry.id   5b2ed7ad460bd0cf436ae7729cda16bc
#
_cell.length_a   1.000
_cell.length_b   1.000
_cell.length_c   1.000
_cell.angle_alpha   90.00
_cell.angle_beta   90.00
_cell.angle_gamma   90.00
#
_symmetry.space_group_name_H-M   'P 1'
#
loop_
_entity.id
_entity.type
_entity.pdbx_description
1 polymer ?
#
loop_
_entity_poly.entity_id
_entity_poly.type
_entity_poly.pdbx_seq_one_letter_code
_entity_poly.pdbx_strand_id
1 'polypeptide(L)'
;MKNRSLTFLALIALLFSLSAHAQGPAYVPGDLLVMMRPGTSPWSVVEGLRSVNGISTGIDVAEEVSAPMRAWLFRFDANAIAQEAMLRAAWSHPSVQMAQNNHVVTERQVPNDAQYAQQWHHQNINSEAAWEIGTGGVTATGDSIVVCIIEAADLPHPDLIGNAWFNQGEVAGNGIDDDANGYVDDRRGWNPPGNNDAVYGGSHGTQVAGMIGAKGNNTTGVTGANWNVKMMVVDYGGTSEAQVVAAYTYPLVMRRLYTSTGGQKGAFVVATNASWGVDGGNPANSPI
;
A
#
# COMPACT_ATOMS: atom_id res chain seq x y z
N MET A 1 26.89 -34.69 -56.69
CA MET A 1 25.54 -34.13 -56.47
C MET A 1 25.23 -34.37 -55.00
N LYS A 2 25.30 -33.30 -54.16
CA LYS A 2 25.09 -33.39 -52.71
C LYS A 2 23.75 -32.77 -52.34
N ASN A 3 22.82 -33.61 -51.89
CA ASN A 3 21.53 -33.15 -51.36
C ASN A 3 21.77 -32.57 -49.95
N ARG A 4 21.38 -31.31 -49.80
CA ARG A 4 21.29 -30.66 -48.45
C ARG A 4 19.83 -30.71 -48.04
N SER A 5 19.52 -31.51 -47.03
CA SER A 5 18.26 -31.51 -46.32
C SER A 5 18.19 -30.27 -45.44
N LEU A 6 17.27 -29.36 -45.67
CA LEU A 6 16.89 -28.30 -44.77
C LEU A 6 15.95 -28.87 -43.70
N THR A 7 16.45 -28.97 -42.50
CA THR A 7 15.61 -29.27 -41.33
C THR A 7 14.98 -27.97 -40.84
N PHE A 8 13.67 -27.83 -41.05
CA PHE A 8 12.89 -26.73 -40.49
C PHE A 8 12.68 -27.00 -38.99
N LEU A 9 13.35 -26.23 -38.11
CA LEU A 9 13.06 -26.22 -36.69
C LEU A 9 11.85 -25.31 -36.48
N ALA A 10 10.67 -25.88 -36.28
CA ALA A 10 9.51 -25.15 -35.83
C ALA A 10 9.66 -24.82 -34.36
N LEU A 11 10.00 -23.55 -34.02
CA LEU A 11 9.99 -23.02 -32.68
C LEU A 11 8.54 -22.74 -32.27
N ILE A 12 7.94 -23.71 -31.55
CA ILE A 12 6.63 -23.49 -30.91
C ILE A 12 6.90 -22.58 -29.69
N ALA A 13 6.69 -21.28 -29.86
CA ALA A 13 6.61 -20.36 -28.76
C ALA A 13 5.30 -20.62 -28.00
N LEU A 14 5.37 -21.34 -26.90
CA LEU A 14 4.26 -21.51 -25.96
C LEU A 14 4.05 -20.16 -25.27
N LEU A 15 3.16 -19.35 -25.81
CA LEU A 15 2.63 -18.16 -25.15
C LEU A 15 1.76 -18.62 -23.98
N PHE A 16 2.37 -18.78 -22.81
CA PHE A 16 1.62 -18.73 -21.56
C PHE A 16 1.09 -17.30 -21.41
N SER A 17 -0.13 -17.08 -21.86
CA SER A 17 -0.92 -15.94 -21.44
C SER A 17 -1.21 -16.13 -19.94
N LEU A 18 -0.35 -15.55 -19.09
CA LEU A 18 -0.73 -15.24 -17.73
C LEU A 18 -1.95 -14.31 -17.86
N SER A 19 -3.14 -14.87 -17.73
CA SER A 19 -4.34 -14.10 -17.46
C SER A 19 -4.15 -13.53 -16.04
N ALA A 20 -3.44 -12.41 -15.93
CA ALA A 20 -3.63 -11.54 -14.79
C ALA A 20 -5.14 -11.21 -14.81
N HIS A 21 -5.90 -11.82 -13.93
CA HIS A 21 -7.22 -11.33 -13.61
C HIS A 21 -6.97 -9.95 -13.01
N ALA A 22 -7.01 -8.93 -13.85
CA ALA A 22 -7.16 -7.57 -13.39
C ALA A 22 -8.51 -7.57 -12.66
N GLN A 23 -8.47 -7.68 -11.33
CA GLN A 23 -9.64 -7.31 -10.55
C GLN A 23 -9.97 -5.90 -11.02
N GLY A 24 -11.22 -5.70 -11.45
CA GLY A 24 -11.71 -4.36 -11.78
C GLY A 24 -11.44 -3.43 -10.59
N PRO A 25 -11.42 -2.13 -10.79
CA PRO A 25 -11.19 -1.20 -9.70
C PRO A 25 -12.17 -1.50 -8.57
N ALA A 26 -11.69 -1.51 -7.32
CA ALA A 26 -12.49 -1.75 -6.12
C ALA A 26 -13.53 -0.64 -5.86
N TYR A 27 -13.77 0.22 -6.83
CA TYR A 27 -14.71 1.34 -6.81
C TYR A 27 -15.38 1.51 -8.18
N VAL A 28 -16.46 2.25 -8.23
CA VAL A 28 -17.17 2.62 -9.47
C VAL A 28 -16.38 3.74 -10.18
N PRO A 29 -15.80 3.49 -11.36
CA PRO A 29 -15.06 4.53 -12.09
C PRO A 29 -15.97 5.72 -12.43
N GLY A 30 -15.44 6.92 -12.22
CA GLY A 30 -16.19 8.16 -12.47
C GLY A 30 -17.11 8.60 -11.32
N ASP A 31 -17.22 7.83 -10.25
CA ASP A 31 -17.99 8.19 -9.07
C ASP A 31 -17.10 8.70 -7.93
N LEU A 32 -17.54 9.75 -7.23
CA LEU A 32 -16.96 10.22 -5.96
C LEU A 32 -18.05 10.39 -4.91
N LEU A 33 -17.82 9.84 -3.71
CA LEU A 33 -18.60 10.17 -2.53
C LEU A 33 -17.95 11.36 -1.82
N VAL A 34 -18.71 12.43 -1.63
CA VAL A 34 -18.21 13.68 -1.05
C VAL A 34 -19.09 14.11 0.11
N MET A 35 -18.48 14.36 1.26
CA MET A 35 -19.11 15.01 2.39
C MET A 35 -18.82 16.51 2.32
N MET A 36 -19.88 17.31 2.34
CA MET A 36 -19.81 18.77 2.23
C MET A 36 -19.61 19.44 3.58
N ARG A 37 -18.90 20.56 3.59
CA ARG A 37 -18.84 21.42 4.80
C ARG A 37 -20.20 22.04 5.09
N PRO A 38 -20.51 22.34 6.37
CA PRO A 38 -21.76 23.03 6.72
C PRO A 38 -21.94 24.34 5.94
N GLY A 39 -23.14 24.57 5.45
CA GLY A 39 -23.50 25.81 4.75
C GLY A 39 -22.96 25.94 3.32
N THR A 40 -22.33 24.89 2.76
CA THR A 40 -21.90 24.90 1.37
C THR A 40 -22.84 24.11 0.46
N SER A 41 -22.84 24.45 -0.83
CA SER A 41 -23.65 23.80 -1.84
C SER A 41 -22.83 22.79 -2.65
N PRO A 42 -23.38 21.60 -2.98
CA PRO A 42 -22.69 20.64 -3.85
C PRO A 42 -22.38 21.24 -5.24
N TRP A 43 -23.19 22.16 -5.71
CA TRP A 43 -22.96 22.86 -6.98
C TRP A 43 -21.69 23.69 -7.02
N SER A 44 -21.18 24.16 -5.85
CA SER A 44 -19.88 24.83 -5.78
C SER A 44 -18.72 23.89 -6.15
N VAL A 45 -18.85 22.59 -5.84
CA VAL A 45 -17.88 21.56 -6.24
C VAL A 45 -17.95 21.33 -7.75
N VAL A 46 -19.16 21.24 -8.31
CA VAL A 46 -19.35 21.11 -9.77
C VAL A 46 -18.69 22.28 -10.49
N GLU A 47 -18.95 23.51 -10.06
CA GLU A 47 -18.36 24.72 -10.66
C GLU A 47 -16.82 24.72 -10.54
N GLY A 48 -16.30 24.44 -9.35
CA GLY A 48 -14.87 24.46 -9.07
C GLY A 48 -14.09 23.36 -9.77
N LEU A 49 -14.72 22.23 -10.07
CA LEU A 49 -14.09 21.05 -10.67
C LEU A 49 -14.50 20.77 -12.12
N ARG A 50 -15.20 21.69 -12.79
CA ARG A 50 -15.53 21.55 -14.23
C ARG A 50 -14.31 21.33 -15.10
N SER A 51 -13.16 21.87 -14.68
CA SER A 51 -11.88 21.66 -15.33
C SER A 51 -10.79 21.44 -14.28
N VAL A 52 -10.02 20.36 -14.41
CA VAL A 52 -8.87 20.04 -13.57
C VAL A 52 -7.65 19.90 -14.49
N ASN A 53 -6.59 20.66 -14.20
CA ASN A 53 -5.39 20.72 -15.05
C ASN A 53 -5.67 21.02 -16.53
N GLY A 54 -6.70 21.85 -16.80
CA GLY A 54 -7.11 22.20 -18.16
C GLY A 54 -7.96 21.16 -18.88
N ILE A 55 -8.28 20.03 -18.22
CA ILE A 55 -9.13 18.97 -18.77
C ILE A 55 -10.56 19.18 -18.29
N SER A 56 -11.53 19.18 -19.22
CA SER A 56 -12.95 19.17 -18.86
C SER A 56 -13.32 17.84 -18.20
N THR A 57 -13.89 17.89 -17.00
CA THR A 57 -14.14 16.70 -16.18
C THR A 57 -15.52 16.10 -16.39
N GLY A 58 -16.46 16.87 -16.91
CA GLY A 58 -17.87 16.46 -17.01
C GLY A 58 -18.54 16.21 -15.66
N ILE A 59 -17.97 16.73 -14.54
CA ILE A 59 -18.52 16.49 -13.21
C ILE A 59 -19.91 17.08 -13.05
N ASP A 60 -20.80 16.30 -12.40
CA ASP A 60 -22.13 16.73 -12.01
C ASP A 60 -22.55 16.06 -10.70
N VAL A 61 -23.58 16.60 -10.03
CA VAL A 61 -24.25 15.98 -8.88
C VAL A 61 -25.11 14.84 -9.39
N ALA A 62 -24.84 13.62 -8.95
CA ALA A 62 -25.64 12.46 -9.30
C ALA A 62 -26.79 12.23 -8.30
N GLU A 63 -26.49 12.33 -6.99
CA GLU A 63 -27.46 11.99 -5.94
C GLU A 63 -27.07 12.62 -4.59
N GLU A 64 -28.09 12.98 -3.77
CA GLU A 64 -27.90 13.21 -2.34
C GLU A 64 -28.01 11.88 -1.60
N VAL A 65 -26.88 11.34 -1.15
CA VAL A 65 -26.82 10.04 -0.47
C VAL A 65 -27.31 10.11 0.97
N SER A 66 -27.00 11.24 1.66
CA SER A 66 -27.42 11.44 3.06
C SER A 66 -27.45 12.92 3.42
N ALA A 67 -28.64 13.45 3.60
CA ALA A 67 -28.83 14.83 4.04
C ALA A 67 -28.24 15.11 5.44
N PRO A 68 -28.43 14.26 6.48
CA PRO A 68 -27.82 14.49 7.80
C PRO A 68 -26.29 14.52 7.78
N MET A 69 -25.66 13.70 6.93
CA MET A 69 -24.22 13.65 6.76
C MET A 69 -23.71 14.67 5.74
N ARG A 70 -24.60 15.31 5.01
CA ARG A 70 -24.26 16.18 3.87
C ARG A 70 -23.40 15.43 2.85
N ALA A 71 -23.72 14.15 2.62
CA ALA A 71 -23.00 13.26 1.72
C ALA A 71 -23.69 13.20 0.36
N TRP A 72 -22.91 13.39 -0.69
CA TRP A 72 -23.36 13.46 -2.07
C TRP A 72 -22.54 12.53 -2.94
N LEU A 73 -23.20 11.94 -3.94
CA LEU A 73 -22.55 11.24 -5.03
C LEU A 73 -22.36 12.21 -6.19
N PHE A 74 -21.13 12.38 -6.61
CA PHE A 74 -20.77 13.09 -7.82
C PHE A 74 -20.33 12.11 -8.89
N ARG A 75 -20.61 12.44 -10.13
CA ARG A 75 -20.20 11.66 -11.29
C ARG A 75 -19.39 12.52 -12.24
N PHE A 76 -18.32 11.97 -12.81
CA PHE A 76 -17.45 12.63 -13.76
C PHE A 76 -17.02 11.66 -14.88
N ASP A 77 -16.44 12.18 -15.97
CA ASP A 77 -15.96 11.35 -17.08
C ASP A 77 -14.59 10.74 -16.75
N ALA A 78 -14.58 9.47 -16.33
CA ALA A 78 -13.37 8.72 -16.01
C ALA A 78 -12.48 8.43 -17.25
N ASN A 79 -12.98 8.63 -18.48
CA ASN A 79 -12.17 8.53 -19.67
C ASN A 79 -11.43 9.85 -19.98
N ALA A 80 -11.95 10.98 -19.51
CA ALA A 80 -11.33 12.28 -19.69
C ALA A 80 -10.25 12.57 -18.65
N ILE A 81 -10.49 12.17 -17.40
CA ILE A 81 -9.58 12.44 -16.27
C ILE A 81 -9.42 11.23 -15.36
N ALA A 82 -8.20 10.97 -14.91
CA ALA A 82 -7.91 9.87 -14.00
C ALA A 82 -8.61 10.06 -12.64
N GLN A 83 -9.10 8.95 -12.08
CA GLN A 83 -9.84 8.90 -10.80
C GLN A 83 -9.08 9.59 -9.66
N GLU A 84 -7.79 9.30 -9.51
CA GLU A 84 -6.94 9.86 -8.45
C GLU A 84 -6.74 11.37 -8.59
N ALA A 85 -6.66 11.86 -9.82
CA ALA A 85 -6.53 13.29 -10.08
C ALA A 85 -7.80 14.02 -9.68
N MET A 86 -8.97 13.45 -10.00
CA MET A 86 -10.27 14.00 -9.65
C MET A 86 -10.52 13.95 -8.14
N LEU A 87 -10.14 12.85 -7.49
CA LEU A 87 -10.25 12.69 -6.04
C LEU A 87 -9.37 13.71 -5.29
N ARG A 88 -8.11 13.91 -5.72
CA ARG A 88 -7.23 14.95 -5.14
C ARG A 88 -7.79 16.34 -5.33
N ALA A 89 -8.35 16.66 -6.50
CA ALA A 89 -8.97 17.94 -6.75
C ALA A 89 -10.19 18.18 -5.85
N ALA A 90 -11.02 17.15 -5.64
CA ALA A 90 -12.15 17.20 -4.71
C ALA A 90 -11.70 17.43 -3.27
N TRP A 91 -10.67 16.74 -2.81
CA TRP A 91 -10.09 16.94 -1.47
C TRP A 91 -9.57 18.36 -1.24
N SER A 92 -9.04 18.99 -2.28
CA SER A 92 -8.49 20.35 -2.21
C SER A 92 -9.58 21.43 -2.29
N HIS A 93 -10.83 21.08 -2.58
CA HIS A 93 -11.90 22.04 -2.77
C HIS A 93 -12.38 22.60 -1.43
N PRO A 94 -12.53 23.95 -1.25
CA PRO A 94 -12.86 24.57 0.03
C PRO A 94 -14.22 24.16 0.61
N SER A 95 -15.19 23.78 -0.22
CA SER A 95 -16.50 23.33 0.20
C SER A 95 -16.54 21.85 0.63
N VAL A 96 -15.46 21.09 0.40
CA VAL A 96 -15.39 19.67 0.70
C VAL A 96 -14.81 19.46 2.10
N GLN A 97 -15.48 18.65 2.89
CA GLN A 97 -15.01 18.19 4.19
C GLN A 97 -14.23 16.86 4.03
N MET A 98 -14.74 15.96 3.19
CA MET A 98 -14.16 14.65 2.91
C MET A 98 -14.58 14.22 1.51
N ALA A 99 -13.70 13.53 0.80
CA ALA A 99 -13.99 12.87 -0.47
C ALA A 99 -13.38 11.48 -0.50
N GLN A 100 -14.05 10.54 -1.17
CA GLN A 100 -13.56 9.19 -1.39
C GLN A 100 -14.13 8.61 -2.67
N ASN A 101 -13.53 7.53 -3.14
CA ASN A 101 -14.13 6.73 -4.21
C ASN A 101 -15.44 6.09 -3.74
N ASN A 102 -16.37 5.88 -4.66
CA ASN A 102 -17.55 5.06 -4.44
C ASN A 102 -17.17 3.59 -4.56
N HIS A 103 -16.69 3.00 -3.44
CA HIS A 103 -16.20 1.63 -3.43
C HIS A 103 -17.34 0.62 -3.65
N VAL A 104 -17.05 -0.44 -4.38
CA VAL A 104 -17.97 -1.58 -4.51
C VAL A 104 -18.00 -2.32 -3.18
N VAL A 105 -19.17 -2.41 -2.57
CA VAL A 105 -19.39 -3.18 -1.34
C VAL A 105 -19.67 -4.62 -1.72
N THR A 106 -18.86 -5.55 -1.20
CA THR A 106 -19.07 -6.99 -1.35
C THR A 106 -19.46 -7.59 0.00
N GLU A 107 -20.25 -8.67 -0.03
CA GLU A 107 -20.47 -9.44 1.19
C GLU A 107 -19.15 -9.95 1.74
N ARG A 108 -19.05 -9.96 3.05
CA ARG A 108 -17.82 -10.32 3.75
C ARG A 108 -17.64 -11.80 3.86
N GLN A 109 -16.40 -12.19 3.74
CA GLN A 109 -16.01 -13.57 3.93
C GLN A 109 -15.00 -13.66 5.06
N VAL A 110 -15.21 -14.65 5.93
CA VAL A 110 -14.16 -15.17 6.79
C VAL A 110 -12.98 -15.56 5.89
N PRO A 111 -11.73 -15.25 6.23
CA PRO A 111 -10.58 -15.62 5.41
C PRO A 111 -10.58 -17.10 5.08
N ASN A 112 -10.26 -17.43 3.83
CA ASN A 112 -10.17 -18.81 3.37
C ASN A 112 -8.78 -19.43 3.54
N ASP A 113 -7.91 -18.76 4.28
CA ASP A 113 -6.51 -19.16 4.50
C ASP A 113 -6.45 -20.44 5.32
N ALA A 114 -5.57 -21.34 4.88
CA ALA A 114 -5.57 -22.74 5.35
C ALA A 114 -5.37 -22.90 6.87
N GLN A 115 -4.71 -21.95 7.52
CA GLN A 115 -4.41 -21.98 8.96
C GLN A 115 -5.21 -20.94 9.76
N TYR A 116 -6.13 -20.21 9.14
CA TYR A 116 -6.91 -19.16 9.82
C TYR A 116 -7.62 -19.67 11.07
N ALA A 117 -8.20 -20.86 11.01
CA ALA A 117 -8.91 -21.46 12.16
C ALA A 117 -8.00 -21.69 13.39
N GLN A 118 -6.70 -21.67 13.23
CA GLN A 118 -5.72 -21.81 14.31
C GLN A 118 -5.30 -20.46 14.91
N GLN A 119 -5.67 -19.37 14.28
CA GLN A 119 -5.31 -18.00 14.67
C GLN A 119 -6.33 -17.43 15.69
N TRP A 120 -6.37 -18.01 16.88
CA TRP A 120 -7.30 -17.65 17.95
C TRP A 120 -7.28 -16.15 18.33
N HIS A 121 -6.18 -15.47 18.10
CA HIS A 121 -6.02 -14.06 18.40
C HIS A 121 -6.97 -13.18 17.57
N HIS A 122 -7.31 -13.55 16.34
CA HIS A 122 -8.29 -12.82 15.52
C HIS A 122 -9.68 -12.82 16.15
N GLN A 123 -10.07 -13.92 16.79
CA GLN A 123 -11.32 -14.00 17.54
C GLN A 123 -11.27 -13.07 18.77
N ASN A 124 -10.16 -13.09 19.51
CA ASN A 124 -9.99 -12.26 20.72
C ASN A 124 -10.08 -10.77 20.45
N ILE A 125 -9.52 -10.30 19.35
CA ILE A 125 -9.54 -8.88 18.97
C ILE A 125 -10.68 -8.52 18.01
N ASN A 126 -11.58 -9.48 17.75
CA ASN A 126 -12.73 -9.32 16.85
C ASN A 126 -12.34 -8.81 15.45
N SER A 127 -11.31 -9.41 14.87
CA SER A 127 -10.76 -9.01 13.57
C SER A 127 -11.79 -9.09 12.45
N GLU A 128 -12.66 -10.11 12.44
CA GLU A 128 -13.69 -10.26 11.42
C GLU A 128 -14.60 -9.03 11.36
N ALA A 129 -15.03 -8.49 12.50
CA ALA A 129 -15.82 -7.26 12.54
C ALA A 129 -15.01 -6.02 12.08
N ALA A 130 -13.69 -5.98 12.35
CA ALA A 130 -12.84 -4.92 11.85
C ALA A 130 -12.65 -5.01 10.33
N TRP A 131 -12.46 -6.20 9.79
CA TRP A 131 -12.38 -6.43 8.34
C TRP A 131 -13.68 -6.11 7.61
N GLU A 132 -14.77 -6.08 8.35
CA GLU A 132 -16.04 -5.54 7.87
C GLU A 132 -15.98 -4.06 7.49
N ILE A 133 -15.10 -3.30 8.10
CA ILE A 133 -14.88 -1.88 7.81
C ILE A 133 -13.80 -1.74 6.73
N GLY A 134 -12.77 -2.58 6.78
CA GLY A 134 -11.69 -2.57 5.79
C GLY A 134 -10.59 -3.58 6.11
N THR A 135 -9.92 -4.05 5.07
CA THR A 135 -8.80 -5.01 5.16
C THR A 135 -7.44 -4.32 4.97
N GLY A 136 -7.39 -2.98 5.04
CA GLY A 136 -6.20 -2.18 4.77
C GLY A 136 -5.89 -2.08 3.27
N GLY A 137 -4.70 -1.66 2.93
CA GLY A 137 -4.15 -1.67 1.59
C GLY A 137 -3.85 -0.30 1.00
N VAL A 138 -4.85 0.51 0.74
CA VAL A 138 -4.66 1.83 0.11
C VAL A 138 -5.42 2.93 0.85
N THR A 139 -4.91 4.15 0.72
CA THR A 139 -5.60 5.37 1.17
C THR A 139 -6.80 5.67 0.26
N ALA A 140 -7.62 6.64 0.66
CA ALA A 140 -8.68 7.16 -0.20
C ALA A 140 -8.17 7.73 -1.53
N THR A 141 -6.89 8.12 -1.60
CA THR A 141 -6.23 8.63 -2.81
C THR A 141 -5.53 7.54 -3.63
N GLY A 142 -5.60 6.28 -3.21
CA GLY A 142 -5.02 5.15 -3.93
C GLY A 142 -3.58 4.80 -3.54
N ASP A 143 -2.98 5.55 -2.61
CA ASP A 143 -1.60 5.30 -2.18
C ASP A 143 -1.50 4.07 -1.29
N SER A 144 -0.50 3.22 -1.51
CA SER A 144 -0.28 2.03 -0.68
C SER A 144 0.08 2.40 0.75
N ILE A 145 -0.66 1.85 1.70
CA ILE A 145 -0.34 1.95 3.14
C ILE A 145 0.83 1.03 3.44
N VAL A 146 1.86 1.57 4.09
CA VAL A 146 3.09 0.83 4.41
C VAL A 146 3.29 0.75 5.92
N VAL A 147 3.56 -0.46 6.42
CA VAL A 147 4.07 -0.70 7.77
C VAL A 147 5.54 -1.12 7.66
N CYS A 148 6.40 -0.48 8.43
CA CYS A 148 7.81 -0.83 8.48
C CYS A 148 8.09 -1.77 9.64
N ILE A 149 8.73 -2.90 9.36
CA ILE A 149 9.18 -3.91 10.33
C ILE A 149 10.66 -3.66 10.59
N ILE A 150 11.00 -3.34 11.85
CA ILE A 150 12.38 -3.03 12.26
C ILE A 150 13.07 -4.31 12.76
N GLU A 151 13.20 -5.26 11.89
CA GLU A 151 13.94 -6.52 12.01
C GLU A 151 13.94 -7.27 10.68
N ALA A 152 14.94 -8.15 10.46
CA ALA A 152 14.99 -8.96 9.25
C ALA A 152 13.79 -9.91 9.16
N ALA A 153 13.16 -9.98 7.98
CA ALA A 153 12.01 -10.84 7.71
C ALA A 153 12.05 -11.41 6.30
N ASP A 154 11.69 -12.69 6.14
CA ASP A 154 11.66 -13.38 4.84
C ASP A 154 10.38 -13.05 4.07
N LEU A 155 10.30 -11.83 3.50
CA LEU A 155 9.16 -11.43 2.67
C LEU A 155 9.00 -12.18 1.34
N PRO A 156 10.01 -12.84 0.75
CA PRO A 156 9.80 -13.81 -0.33
C PRO A 156 8.91 -15.01 0.02
N HIS A 157 8.60 -15.22 1.32
CA HIS A 157 7.66 -16.26 1.74
C HIS A 157 6.34 -16.20 0.95
N PRO A 158 5.78 -17.32 0.45
CA PRO A 158 4.59 -17.33 -0.41
C PRO A 158 3.39 -16.56 0.10
N ASP A 159 3.21 -16.52 1.43
CA ASP A 159 2.10 -15.85 2.10
C ASP A 159 2.36 -14.35 2.37
N LEU A 160 3.58 -13.87 2.16
CA LEU A 160 4.01 -12.49 2.46
C LEU A 160 4.35 -11.70 1.20
N ILE A 161 4.84 -12.37 0.15
CA ILE A 161 5.38 -11.70 -1.05
C ILE A 161 4.38 -10.77 -1.73
N GLY A 162 3.09 -11.10 -1.69
CA GLY A 162 2.02 -10.25 -2.23
C GLY A 162 1.90 -8.89 -1.54
N ASN A 163 2.39 -8.81 -0.30
CA ASN A 163 2.39 -7.62 0.54
C ASN A 163 3.79 -7.06 0.81
N ALA A 164 4.84 -7.63 0.20
CA ALA A 164 6.17 -7.04 0.26
C ALA A 164 6.16 -5.63 -0.36
N TRP A 165 6.80 -4.70 0.34
CA TRP A 165 7.09 -3.39 -0.21
C TRP A 165 8.42 -3.43 -0.95
N PHE A 166 8.46 -2.70 -2.07
CA PHE A 166 9.69 -2.50 -2.85
C PHE A 166 9.80 -1.01 -3.19
N ASN A 167 10.99 -0.44 -3.02
CA ASN A 167 11.27 0.89 -3.52
C ASN A 167 11.21 0.91 -5.06
N GLN A 168 10.16 1.50 -5.59
CA GLN A 168 9.97 1.59 -7.04
C GLN A 168 10.84 2.67 -7.68
N GLY A 169 11.42 3.56 -6.86
CA GLY A 169 12.37 4.57 -7.31
C GLY A 169 13.75 4.02 -7.65
N GLU A 170 14.06 2.77 -7.24
CA GLU A 170 15.36 2.14 -7.38
C GLU A 170 15.43 1.09 -8.49
N VAL A 171 16.53 1.11 -9.24
CA VAL A 171 16.94 0.05 -10.17
C VAL A 171 17.94 -0.86 -9.46
N ALA A 172 17.49 -2.04 -9.06
CA ALA A 172 18.28 -2.95 -8.23
C ALA A 172 19.66 -3.32 -8.81
N GLY A 173 20.71 -3.18 -8.02
CA GLY A 173 22.04 -3.65 -8.32
C GLY A 173 22.82 -2.82 -9.34
N ASN A 174 22.40 -1.56 -9.59
CA ASN A 174 23.14 -0.68 -10.50
C ASN A 174 24.22 0.18 -9.81
N GLY A 175 24.27 0.19 -8.47
CA GLY A 175 25.21 0.95 -7.66
C GLY A 175 24.93 2.46 -7.61
N ILE A 176 23.69 2.87 -7.93
CA ILE A 176 23.25 4.27 -7.96
C ILE A 176 22.08 4.43 -6.99
N ASP A 177 22.00 5.58 -6.33
CA ASP A 177 20.82 6.07 -5.61
C ASP A 177 19.91 6.77 -6.62
N ASP A 178 18.99 6.02 -7.28
CA ASP A 178 18.20 6.53 -8.41
C ASP A 178 17.09 7.49 -7.97
N ASP A 179 16.60 7.38 -6.76
CA ASP A 179 15.55 8.26 -6.25
C ASP A 179 16.08 9.42 -5.40
N ALA A 180 17.41 9.45 -5.17
CA ALA A 180 18.12 10.46 -4.40
C ALA A 180 17.65 10.56 -2.94
N ASN A 181 17.35 9.40 -2.32
CA ASN A 181 16.93 9.30 -0.93
C ASN A 181 18.11 9.18 0.07
N GLY A 182 19.32 8.97 -0.43
CA GLY A 182 20.56 8.81 0.34
C GLY A 182 20.94 7.34 0.58
N TYR A 183 20.24 6.37 -0.03
CA TYR A 183 20.48 4.94 0.10
C TYR A 183 20.64 4.31 -1.29
N VAL A 184 21.80 3.71 -1.55
CA VAL A 184 22.11 3.09 -2.85
C VAL A 184 21.49 1.71 -2.91
N ASP A 185 20.79 1.39 -4.01
CA ASP A 185 20.20 0.06 -4.26
C ASP A 185 19.24 -0.42 -3.15
N ASP A 186 18.47 0.46 -2.51
CA ASP A 186 17.59 0.13 -1.38
C ASP A 186 16.24 -0.49 -1.80
N ARG A 187 16.27 -1.27 -2.88
CA ARG A 187 15.08 -1.84 -3.52
C ARG A 187 14.17 -2.62 -2.57
N ARG A 188 14.73 -3.38 -1.61
CA ARG A 188 14.00 -4.31 -0.72
C ARG A 188 13.80 -3.78 0.69
N GLY A 189 14.30 -2.60 0.99
CA GLY A 189 14.41 -2.00 2.32
C GLY A 189 15.87 -1.71 2.65
N TRP A 190 16.22 -1.64 3.93
CA TRP A 190 17.58 -1.21 4.32
C TRP A 190 18.16 -2.00 5.49
N ASN A 191 19.44 -2.29 5.40
CA ASN A 191 20.25 -2.85 6.47
C ASN A 191 21.35 -1.84 6.83
N PRO A 192 21.17 -1.01 7.89
CA PRO A 192 22.12 0.02 8.28
C PRO A 192 23.53 -0.52 8.57
N PRO A 193 23.73 -1.61 9.33
CA PRO A 193 25.07 -2.17 9.55
C PRO A 193 25.76 -2.66 8.28
N GLY A 194 24.99 -3.23 7.36
CA GLY A 194 25.51 -3.73 6.08
C GLY A 194 25.63 -2.66 5.00
N ASN A 195 24.99 -1.51 5.19
CA ASN A 195 24.86 -0.43 4.20
C ASN A 195 24.38 -0.96 2.83
N ASN A 196 23.30 -1.76 2.84
CA ASN A 196 22.72 -2.41 1.67
C ASN A 196 21.28 -2.83 1.93
N ASP A 197 20.62 -3.43 0.93
CA ASP A 197 19.24 -3.93 1.01
C ASP A 197 19.14 -5.43 1.38
N ALA A 198 20.14 -6.01 2.03
CA ALA A 198 20.13 -7.39 2.50
C ALA A 198 19.30 -7.49 3.80
N VAL A 199 18.00 -7.49 3.65
CA VAL A 199 17.03 -7.43 4.76
C VAL A 199 16.23 -8.72 4.96
N TYR A 200 16.35 -9.68 4.04
CA TYR A 200 15.58 -10.91 4.11
C TYR A 200 16.26 -11.97 4.96
N GLY A 201 15.46 -12.64 5.77
CA GLY A 201 15.90 -13.67 6.73
C GLY A 201 15.15 -13.52 8.04
N GLY A 202 15.61 -14.21 9.09
CA GLY A 202 15.06 -14.09 10.43
C GLY A 202 13.67 -14.73 10.60
N SER A 203 13.62 -15.86 11.31
CA SER A 203 12.33 -16.56 11.55
C SER A 203 11.37 -15.76 12.41
N HIS A 204 11.88 -15.00 13.40
CA HIS A 204 11.06 -14.17 14.27
C HIS A 204 10.39 -13.02 13.50
N GLY A 205 11.16 -12.23 12.75
CA GLY A 205 10.60 -11.14 11.94
C GLY A 205 9.65 -11.63 10.86
N THR A 206 9.87 -12.84 10.32
CA THR A 206 8.92 -13.48 9.39
C THR A 206 7.58 -13.78 10.05
N GLN A 207 7.57 -14.25 11.30
CA GLN A 207 6.34 -14.46 12.06
C GLN A 207 5.65 -13.11 12.37
N VAL A 208 6.41 -12.10 12.76
CA VAL A 208 5.90 -10.75 12.99
C VAL A 208 5.28 -10.18 11.72
N ALA A 209 5.94 -10.34 10.57
CA ALA A 209 5.40 -9.95 9.27
C ALA A 209 4.09 -10.68 8.97
N GLY A 210 4.00 -11.97 9.28
CA GLY A 210 2.78 -12.76 9.14
C GLY A 210 1.62 -12.19 9.95
N MET A 211 1.86 -11.81 11.20
CA MET A 211 0.85 -11.19 12.07
C MET A 211 0.40 -9.82 11.57
N ILE A 212 1.31 -9.02 11.00
CA ILE A 212 1.01 -7.69 10.49
C ILE A 212 0.21 -7.77 9.19
N GLY A 213 0.71 -8.55 8.23
CA GLY A 213 0.26 -8.43 6.85
C GLY A 213 0.46 -9.66 5.99
N ALA A 214 0.32 -10.90 6.53
CA ALA A 214 0.13 -12.05 5.66
C ALA A 214 -1.09 -11.80 4.77
N LYS A 215 -0.99 -12.21 3.51
CA LYS A 215 -2.03 -11.95 2.51
C LYS A 215 -3.29 -12.71 2.85
N GLY A 216 -4.31 -12.02 3.33
CA GLY A 216 -5.58 -12.67 3.65
C GLY A 216 -6.37 -13.08 2.41
N ASN A 217 -7.19 -14.13 2.58
CA ASN A 217 -8.10 -14.67 1.57
C ASN A 217 -7.40 -15.18 0.29
N ASN A 218 -6.22 -15.80 0.48
CA ASN A 218 -5.38 -16.32 -0.61
C ASN A 218 -5.28 -17.87 -0.60
N THR A 219 -6.02 -18.55 0.29
CA THR A 219 -6.01 -20.00 0.51
C THR A 219 -4.69 -20.55 1.06
N THR A 220 -3.74 -19.70 1.44
CA THR A 220 -2.38 -20.09 1.84
C THR A 220 -2.13 -19.64 3.27
N GLY A 221 -1.46 -20.47 4.08
CA GLY A 221 -0.92 -20.13 5.39
C GLY A 221 -1.90 -19.43 6.34
N VAL A 222 -1.55 -18.24 6.77
CA VAL A 222 -2.22 -17.42 7.79
C VAL A 222 -2.76 -16.12 7.23
N THR A 223 -3.60 -15.45 8.00
CA THR A 223 -4.12 -14.11 7.67
C THR A 223 -3.47 -13.08 8.59
N GLY A 224 -2.94 -12.00 8.04
CA GLY A 224 -2.45 -10.85 8.82
C GLY A 224 -3.60 -9.97 9.33
N ALA A 225 -3.30 -9.12 10.33
CA ALA A 225 -4.26 -8.13 10.82
C ALA A 225 -4.75 -7.20 9.69
N ASN A 226 -3.90 -6.92 8.71
CA ASN A 226 -4.22 -6.19 7.49
C ASN A 226 -3.87 -7.02 6.25
N TRP A 227 -4.86 -7.43 5.48
CA TRP A 227 -4.68 -8.35 4.33
C TRP A 227 -3.92 -7.75 3.15
N ASN A 228 -3.89 -6.43 3.05
CA ASN A 228 -3.41 -5.72 1.85
C ASN A 228 -2.36 -4.65 2.15
N VAL A 229 -1.94 -4.47 3.41
CA VAL A 229 -0.88 -3.53 3.77
C VAL A 229 0.43 -3.92 3.09
N LYS A 230 1.26 -2.96 2.72
CA LYS A 230 2.63 -3.23 2.26
C LYS A 230 3.59 -3.25 3.44
N MET A 231 4.49 -4.21 3.45
CA MET A 231 5.48 -4.40 4.51
C MET A 231 6.87 -4.01 4.01
N MET A 232 7.43 -2.97 4.60
CA MET A 232 8.81 -2.55 4.43
C MET A 232 9.65 -3.20 5.52
N VAL A 233 10.85 -3.67 5.18
CA VAL A 233 11.76 -4.32 6.14
C VAL A 233 13.00 -3.48 6.34
N VAL A 234 13.41 -3.30 7.60
CA VAL A 234 14.70 -2.72 7.97
C VAL A 234 15.40 -3.63 8.97
N ASP A 235 16.53 -4.20 8.56
CA ASP A 235 17.34 -5.03 9.46
C ASP A 235 18.28 -4.15 10.30
N TYR A 236 17.94 -3.95 11.57
CA TYR A 236 18.70 -3.05 12.46
C TYR A 236 20.02 -3.66 12.98
N GLY A 237 20.28 -4.95 12.74
CA GLY A 237 21.50 -5.64 13.14
C GLY A 237 21.63 -5.99 14.63
N GLY A 238 20.72 -5.56 15.47
CA GLY A 238 20.43 -6.14 16.79
C GLY A 238 21.38 -5.91 17.95
N THR A 239 22.30 -4.91 17.95
CA THR A 239 23.34 -4.84 18.99
C THR A 239 23.45 -3.52 19.76
N SER A 240 22.85 -2.43 19.32
CA SER A 240 22.94 -1.15 20.01
C SER A 240 21.81 -0.18 19.67
N GLU A 241 21.53 0.76 20.58
CA GLU A 241 20.56 1.84 20.36
C GLU A 241 20.95 2.72 19.14
N ALA A 242 22.25 2.91 18.87
CA ALA A 242 22.70 3.66 17.70
C ALA A 242 22.24 2.99 16.38
N GLN A 243 22.29 1.67 16.32
CA GLN A 243 21.78 0.90 15.14
C GLN A 243 20.26 0.99 15.06
N VAL A 244 19.58 1.01 16.19
CA VAL A 244 18.13 1.22 16.27
C VAL A 244 17.75 2.58 15.71
N VAL A 245 18.40 3.65 16.12
CA VAL A 245 18.17 5.01 15.61
C VAL A 245 18.44 5.07 14.08
N ALA A 246 19.51 4.45 13.62
CA ALA A 246 19.82 4.34 12.19
C ALA A 246 18.71 3.60 11.44
N ALA A 247 18.18 2.51 12.02
CA ALA A 247 17.09 1.74 11.41
C ALA A 247 15.79 2.55 11.30
N TYR A 248 15.42 3.31 12.33
CA TYR A 248 14.24 4.19 12.27
C TYR A 248 14.42 5.38 11.32
N THR A 249 15.65 5.74 10.98
CA THR A 249 15.92 6.84 10.05
C THR A 249 15.42 6.51 8.65
N TYR A 250 15.55 5.27 8.20
CA TYR A 250 15.14 4.86 6.86
C TYR A 250 13.64 5.09 6.58
N PRO A 251 12.69 4.50 7.34
CA PRO A 251 11.26 4.75 7.12
C PRO A 251 10.86 6.22 7.29
N LEU A 252 11.57 6.98 8.13
CA LEU A 252 11.37 8.42 8.27
C LEU A 252 11.75 9.17 6.97
N VAL A 253 12.89 8.83 6.38
CA VAL A 253 13.34 9.42 5.10
C VAL A 253 12.33 9.08 4.00
N MET A 254 11.92 7.81 3.89
CA MET A 254 10.95 7.37 2.90
C MET A 254 9.59 8.07 3.05
N ARG A 255 9.13 8.27 4.28
CA ARG A 255 7.90 9.02 4.55
C ARG A 255 8.03 10.51 4.23
N ARG A 256 9.17 11.12 4.53
CA ARG A 256 9.44 12.53 4.16
C ARG A 256 9.49 12.71 2.65
N LEU A 257 10.16 11.81 1.95
CA LEU A 257 10.26 11.82 0.49
C LEU A 257 8.87 11.69 -0.13
N TYR A 258 8.04 10.77 0.35
CA TYR A 258 6.64 10.66 -0.06
C TYR A 258 5.90 11.99 0.11
N THR A 259 5.98 12.60 1.28
CA THR A 259 5.26 13.84 1.58
C THR A 259 5.74 15.01 0.73
N SER A 260 7.05 15.15 0.54
CA SER A 260 7.65 16.26 -0.21
C SER A 260 7.42 16.16 -1.72
N THR A 261 7.24 14.95 -2.24
CA THR A 261 7.02 14.70 -3.68
C THR A 261 5.54 14.50 -4.05
N GLY A 262 4.63 14.65 -3.08
CA GLY A 262 3.21 14.39 -3.31
C GLY A 262 2.91 12.94 -3.69
N GLY A 263 3.64 12.00 -3.12
CA GLY A 263 3.46 10.56 -3.35
C GLY A 263 4.20 9.99 -4.57
N GLN A 264 4.99 10.80 -5.29
CA GLN A 264 5.70 10.34 -6.48
C GLN A 264 6.92 9.47 -6.16
N LYS A 265 7.54 9.66 -5.00
CA LYS A 265 8.70 8.92 -4.50
C LYS A 265 8.51 8.57 -3.03
N GLY A 266 9.33 7.65 -2.52
CA GLY A 266 9.29 7.24 -1.13
C GLY A 266 8.12 6.29 -0.82
N ALA A 267 7.62 6.33 0.42
CA ALA A 267 6.58 5.41 0.90
C ALA A 267 5.64 6.06 1.91
N PHE A 268 4.35 5.77 1.81
CA PHE A 268 3.36 6.19 2.81
C PHE A 268 3.45 5.30 4.06
N VAL A 269 4.57 5.39 4.77
CA VAL A 269 4.77 4.68 6.04
C VAL A 269 3.86 5.28 7.10
N VAL A 270 2.97 4.47 7.68
CA VAL A 270 1.98 4.90 8.69
C VAL A 270 2.34 4.42 10.09
N ALA A 271 3.09 3.32 10.19
CA ALA A 271 3.51 2.73 11.45
C ALA A 271 4.84 2.01 11.28
N THR A 272 5.56 1.87 12.39
CA THR A 272 6.71 0.98 12.54
C THR A 272 6.39 -0.06 13.58
N ASN A 273 6.89 -1.28 13.40
CA ASN A 273 6.82 -2.35 14.39
C ASN A 273 8.23 -2.78 14.78
N ALA A 274 8.50 -2.81 16.07
CA ALA A 274 9.72 -3.34 16.65
C ALA A 274 9.33 -4.35 17.73
N SER A 275 9.59 -5.63 17.50
CA SER A 275 9.26 -6.72 18.42
C SER A 275 10.45 -7.11 19.31
N TRP A 276 11.17 -6.11 19.76
CA TRP A 276 12.33 -6.18 20.65
C TRP A 276 12.37 -4.92 21.55
N GLY A 277 13.22 -4.93 22.56
CA GLY A 277 13.35 -3.80 23.46
C GLY A 277 14.55 -3.96 24.41
N VAL A 278 14.72 -3.00 25.31
CA VAL A 278 15.70 -3.03 26.39
C VAL A 278 15.01 -3.50 27.67
N ASP A 279 15.41 -4.64 28.19
CA ASP A 279 14.84 -5.18 29.43
C ASP A 279 15.14 -4.22 30.59
N GLY A 280 14.10 -3.82 31.34
CA GLY A 280 14.22 -2.89 32.46
C GLY A 280 14.51 -1.45 32.05
N GLY A 281 14.41 -1.13 30.76
CA GLY A 281 14.59 0.24 30.27
C GLY A 281 13.63 1.23 30.93
N ASN A 282 14.16 2.40 31.30
CA ASN A 282 13.38 3.50 31.86
C ASN A 282 13.34 4.63 30.82
N PRO A 283 12.16 4.99 30.27
CA PRO A 283 12.04 6.06 29.27
C PRO A 283 12.56 7.43 29.75
N ALA A 284 12.62 7.66 31.09
CA ALA A 284 13.17 8.89 31.63
C ALA A 284 14.70 8.99 31.45
N ASN A 285 15.38 7.85 31.29
CA ASN A 285 16.84 7.77 31.11
C ASN A 285 17.26 7.49 29.68
N SER A 286 16.31 7.09 28.85
CA SER A 286 16.50 6.78 27.42
C SER A 286 15.39 7.44 26.61
N PRO A 287 15.48 8.75 26.36
CA PRO A 287 14.39 9.54 25.77
C PRO A 287 14.28 9.40 24.25
N ILE A 288 15.10 8.56 23.60
CA ILE A 288 15.10 8.31 22.15
C ILE A 288 14.41 6.99 21.84
#